data_3d54a51defcbadb753fc85733ff72653
#
_entry.id   3d54a51defcbadb753fc85733ff72653
#
_cell.length_a   1.000
_cell.length_b   1.000
_cell.length_c   1.000
_cell.angle_alpha   90.00
_cell.angle_beta   90.00
_cell.angle_gamma   90.00
#
_symmetry.space_group_name_H-M   'P 1'
#
loop_
_entity.id
_entity.type
_entity.pdbx_description
1 polymer ?
#
loop_
_entity_poly.entity_id
_entity_poly.type
_entity_poly.pdbx_seq_one_letter_code
_entity_poly.pdbx_strand_id
1 'polypeptide(L)'
;MRIRHNGTVDSTVISSRQVLLTDGQFHAARIEVSQGRIRSITALGRDESPTTDLMLAPGFVDLQVNGIEDVDVWSTALADNTTAWERINQLLLDQGVTSWCPTLVTAPLDLYRVAIEFVNRQRRVLGTPHVIGVHLEGPFLGGAVGAHRSQDICDVNTKWLLEHVEGVALMTLGAEVHGAVEACKVLSSQGSKISIGHSLPTREEFENCVSAGATLVTHLFNAMSGVHHREPGLATWALTNDNVFASLIADGVHVSADVIELSFSAKPNNMVLVTDAVAWRAGAAGKIRISLRDGAPRLENGTLAGSAVTMPEAIKVCVEQAHVALPQALQAASSNPAKVMGLADRGVLQVGYLADIVGLTNDLSVGAVWVSGQRVR
;
A
#
# COMPACT_ATOMS: atom_id res chain seq x y z
N MET A 1 11.31 -21.27 47.39
CA MET A 1 10.33 -20.16 47.34
C MET A 1 9.97 -19.95 45.86
N ARG A 2 8.84 -20.51 45.41
CA ARG A 2 8.39 -20.42 44.03
C ARG A 2 7.59 -19.14 43.89
N ILE A 3 8.11 -18.15 43.15
CA ILE A 3 7.37 -16.94 42.77
C ILE A 3 6.37 -17.35 41.71
N ARG A 4 5.09 -17.34 42.04
CA ARG A 4 4.00 -17.43 41.06
C ARG A 4 3.89 -16.07 40.38
N HIS A 5 4.30 -15.96 39.13
CA HIS A 5 3.85 -14.86 38.28
C HIS A 5 2.35 -15.07 38.00
N ASN A 6 1.51 -14.30 38.66
CA ASN A 6 0.13 -14.06 38.21
C ASN A 6 0.22 -13.25 36.90
N GLY A 7 0.24 -13.95 35.80
CA GLY A 7 0.08 -13.32 34.47
C GLY A 7 -1.37 -12.88 34.32
N THR A 8 -1.67 -11.63 34.67
CA THR A 8 -2.82 -10.95 34.08
C THR A 8 -2.58 -10.89 32.59
N VAL A 9 -3.36 -11.63 31.81
CA VAL A 9 -3.39 -11.51 30.36
C VAL A 9 -3.86 -10.08 30.12
N ASP A 10 -2.96 -9.20 29.64
CA ASP A 10 -3.32 -7.83 29.29
C ASP A 10 -4.42 -7.90 28.22
N SER A 11 -5.66 -7.67 28.65
CA SER A 11 -6.81 -7.59 27.76
C SER A 11 -7.20 -6.12 27.60
N THR A 12 -7.27 -5.66 26.37
CA THR A 12 -7.72 -4.31 26.02
C THR A 12 -9.12 -4.39 25.42
N VAL A 13 -10.00 -3.47 25.78
CA VAL A 13 -11.31 -3.32 25.20
C VAL A 13 -11.37 -2.02 24.41
N ILE A 14 -11.76 -2.11 23.14
CA ILE A 14 -11.96 -0.97 22.24
C ILE A 14 -13.40 -1.08 21.74
N SER A 15 -14.20 -0.03 21.90
CA SER A 15 -15.59 -0.04 21.47
C SER A 15 -16.02 1.30 20.89
N SER A 16 -16.86 1.25 19.87
CA SER A 16 -17.42 2.42 19.21
C SER A 16 -18.85 2.15 18.71
N ARG A 17 -19.60 3.22 18.47
CA ARG A 17 -20.88 3.16 17.77
C ARG A 17 -20.74 2.88 16.27
N GLN A 18 -19.53 3.05 15.72
CA GLN A 18 -19.24 2.91 14.30
C GLN A 18 -17.97 2.07 14.13
N VAL A 19 -18.12 0.77 13.99
CA VAL A 19 -17.04 -0.19 13.74
C VAL A 19 -17.29 -0.85 12.38
N LEU A 20 -16.39 -0.67 11.42
CA LEU A 20 -16.47 -1.32 10.12
C LEU A 20 -16.16 -2.81 10.27
N LEU A 21 -17.13 -3.68 10.02
CA LEU A 21 -16.98 -5.12 10.12
C LEU A 21 -16.84 -5.79 8.74
N THR A 22 -16.66 -7.09 8.74
CA THR A 22 -16.38 -7.89 7.54
C THR A 22 -17.52 -7.94 6.52
N ASP A 23 -18.74 -7.59 6.92
CA ASP A 23 -19.89 -7.43 6.03
C ASP A 23 -19.89 -6.10 5.26
N GLY A 24 -18.88 -5.25 5.47
CA GLY A 24 -18.75 -3.94 4.84
C GLY A 24 -19.71 -2.88 5.41
N GLN A 25 -20.29 -3.12 6.59
CA GLN A 25 -21.19 -2.20 7.26
C GLN A 25 -20.62 -1.71 8.59
N PHE A 26 -21.10 -0.54 9.04
CA PHE A 26 -20.77 -0.02 10.35
C PHE A 26 -21.75 -0.53 11.40
N HIS A 27 -21.21 -1.05 12.50
CA HIS A 27 -21.97 -1.57 13.62
C HIS A 27 -21.52 -0.94 14.94
N ALA A 28 -22.43 -0.82 15.90
CA ALA A 28 -22.07 -0.53 17.28
C ALA A 28 -21.46 -1.80 17.89
N ALA A 29 -20.15 -1.81 18.14
CA ALA A 29 -19.45 -3.02 18.55
C ALA A 29 -18.38 -2.77 19.61
N ARG A 30 -18.10 -3.81 20.38
CA ARG A 30 -17.01 -3.95 21.34
C ARG A 30 -16.04 -4.99 20.81
N ILE A 31 -14.76 -4.64 20.75
CA ILE A 31 -13.64 -5.49 20.35
C ILE A 31 -12.82 -5.78 21.60
N GLU A 32 -12.69 -7.04 21.97
CA GLU A 32 -11.77 -7.49 23.02
C GLU A 32 -10.48 -7.98 22.40
N VAL A 33 -9.37 -7.48 22.89
CA VAL A 33 -8.02 -7.79 22.40
C VAL A 33 -7.24 -8.51 23.50
N SER A 34 -6.57 -9.58 23.13
CA SER A 34 -5.65 -10.30 24.01
C SER A 34 -4.46 -10.78 23.20
N GLN A 35 -3.26 -10.60 23.71
CA GLN A 35 -2.00 -10.98 23.04
C GLN A 35 -1.88 -10.38 21.62
N GLY A 36 -2.31 -9.15 21.45
CA GLY A 36 -2.26 -8.43 20.18
C GLY A 36 -3.31 -8.83 19.14
N ARG A 37 -4.20 -9.80 19.45
CA ARG A 37 -5.20 -10.30 18.53
C ARG A 37 -6.62 -10.05 19.05
N ILE A 38 -7.54 -9.88 18.11
CA ILE A 38 -8.97 -9.76 18.38
C ILE A 38 -9.48 -11.11 18.91
N ARG A 39 -9.91 -11.14 20.16
CA ARG A 39 -10.44 -12.33 20.81
C ARG A 39 -11.94 -12.50 20.58
N SER A 40 -12.68 -11.40 20.67
CA SER A 40 -14.12 -11.38 20.42
C SER A 40 -14.57 -10.04 19.84
N ILE A 41 -15.65 -10.07 19.10
CA ILE A 41 -16.39 -8.89 18.63
C ILE A 41 -17.83 -9.12 19.03
N THR A 42 -18.39 -8.23 19.84
CA THR A 42 -19.77 -8.32 20.34
C THR A 42 -20.51 -7.02 20.09
N ALA A 43 -21.82 -7.09 19.96
CA ALA A 43 -22.64 -5.89 19.86
C ALA A 43 -22.51 -5.01 21.09
N LEU A 44 -22.42 -3.69 20.91
CA LEU A 44 -22.45 -2.71 21.98
C LEU A 44 -23.90 -2.34 22.26
N GLY A 45 -24.35 -2.54 23.50
CA GLY A 45 -25.70 -2.20 23.93
C GLY A 45 -26.02 -0.70 23.79
N ARG A 46 -27.31 -0.35 23.65
CA ARG A 46 -27.74 1.05 23.48
C ARG A 46 -27.35 1.93 24.66
N ASP A 47 -27.42 1.39 25.86
CA ASP A 47 -27.14 2.10 27.12
C ASP A 47 -25.67 1.99 27.57
N GLU A 48 -24.84 1.24 26.83
CA GLU A 48 -23.43 1.13 27.10
C GLU A 48 -22.63 2.28 26.49
N SER A 49 -21.77 2.93 27.26
CA SER A 49 -20.87 3.96 26.74
C SER A 49 -19.73 3.34 25.95
N PRO A 50 -19.44 3.80 24.72
CA PRO A 50 -18.27 3.35 24.00
C PRO A 50 -16.98 3.87 24.64
N THR A 51 -15.84 3.19 24.39
CA THR A 51 -14.52 3.65 24.84
C THR A 51 -14.00 4.80 23.99
N THR A 52 -14.54 5.00 22.79
CA THR A 52 -14.23 6.12 21.89
C THR A 52 -15.42 6.47 21.00
N ASP A 53 -15.52 7.74 20.62
CA ASP A 53 -16.50 8.24 19.65
C ASP A 53 -15.97 8.17 18.19
N LEU A 54 -14.74 7.71 18.00
CA LEU A 54 -14.14 7.57 16.68
C LEU A 54 -14.80 6.43 15.90
N MET A 55 -14.89 6.60 14.59
CA MET A 55 -15.20 5.53 13.66
C MET A 55 -14.01 4.56 13.59
N LEU A 56 -14.22 3.29 13.87
CA LEU A 56 -13.16 2.28 13.86
C LEU A 56 -13.17 1.50 12.54
N ALA A 57 -11.99 1.41 11.93
CA ALA A 57 -11.75 0.62 10.74
C ALA A 57 -10.47 -0.23 10.92
N PRO A 58 -10.22 -1.25 10.08
CA PRO A 58 -8.93 -1.90 10.04
C PRO A 58 -7.82 -0.89 9.75
N GLY A 59 -6.66 -1.07 10.37
CA GLY A 59 -5.48 -0.26 10.05
C GLY A 59 -5.14 -0.31 8.55
N PHE A 60 -4.71 0.81 8.00
CA PHE A 60 -4.45 0.93 6.57
C PHE A 60 -3.21 0.13 6.15
N VAL A 61 -3.24 -0.31 4.90
CA VAL A 61 -2.17 -1.08 4.25
C VAL A 61 -1.74 -0.33 2.99
N ASP A 62 -0.54 0.24 3.00
CA ASP A 62 0.00 0.98 1.86
C ASP A 62 1.09 0.18 1.13
N LEU A 63 0.84 -0.18 -0.12
CA LEU A 63 1.73 -1.04 -0.90
C LEU A 63 2.82 -0.27 -1.67
N GLN A 64 2.79 1.06 -1.65
CA GLN A 64 3.74 1.88 -2.42
C GLN A 64 4.08 3.17 -1.68
N VAL A 65 5.23 3.16 -0.99
CA VAL A 65 5.77 4.31 -0.24
C VAL A 65 7.25 4.44 -0.52
N ASN A 66 7.62 5.45 -1.31
CA ASN A 66 9.02 5.74 -1.68
C ASN A 66 9.71 6.64 -0.64
N GLY A 67 8.91 7.35 0.12
CA GLY A 67 9.31 8.26 1.18
C GLY A 67 8.10 9.02 1.70
N ILE A 68 8.28 9.78 2.77
CA ILE A 68 7.23 10.60 3.37
C ILE A 68 7.85 11.93 3.80
N GLU A 69 7.21 13.04 3.48
CA GLU A 69 7.62 14.40 3.87
C GLU A 69 9.08 14.73 3.56
N ASP A 70 9.97 14.51 4.53
CA ASP A 70 11.40 14.82 4.48
C ASP A 70 12.29 13.57 4.46
N VAL A 71 11.71 12.35 4.51
CA VAL A 71 12.48 11.10 4.61
C VAL A 71 12.25 10.21 3.40
N ASP A 72 13.32 9.90 2.69
CA ASP A 72 13.34 9.04 1.50
C ASP A 72 13.79 7.62 1.87
N VAL A 73 13.09 6.59 1.37
CA VAL A 73 13.36 5.17 1.68
C VAL A 73 14.72 4.74 1.16
N TRP A 74 15.06 5.10 -0.10
CA TRP A 74 16.34 4.72 -0.71
C TRP A 74 17.54 5.26 0.07
N SER A 75 17.57 6.56 0.32
CA SER A 75 18.68 7.21 1.02
C SER A 75 18.79 6.73 2.46
N THR A 76 17.66 6.47 3.12
CA THR A 76 17.59 5.89 4.47
C THR A 76 18.23 4.50 4.49
N ALA A 77 17.87 3.65 3.53
CA ALA A 77 18.37 2.28 3.46
C ALA A 77 19.86 2.21 3.10
N LEU A 78 20.32 3.00 2.13
CA LEU A 78 21.71 3.04 1.74
C LEU A 78 22.65 3.62 2.83
N ALA A 79 22.13 4.54 3.64
CA ALA A 79 22.89 5.12 4.75
C ALA A 79 22.80 4.31 6.06
N ASP A 80 22.09 3.18 6.08
CA ASP A 80 21.79 2.39 7.28
C ASP A 80 21.21 3.24 8.43
N ASN A 81 20.36 4.22 8.08
CA ASN A 81 19.88 5.25 9.00
C ASN A 81 18.59 4.83 9.73
N THR A 82 18.75 4.20 10.89
CA THR A 82 17.63 3.74 11.72
C THR A 82 16.77 4.87 12.28
N THR A 83 17.36 6.04 12.58
CA THR A 83 16.59 7.21 13.07
C THR A 83 15.66 7.75 12.01
N ALA A 84 16.10 7.83 10.76
CA ALA A 84 15.23 8.21 9.64
C ALA A 84 14.12 7.16 9.43
N TRP A 85 14.43 5.87 9.60
CA TRP A 85 13.44 4.80 9.53
C TRP A 85 12.37 4.91 10.63
N GLU A 86 12.76 5.19 11.87
CA GLU A 86 11.84 5.46 12.97
C GLU A 86 10.92 6.65 12.65
N ARG A 87 11.46 7.69 12.01
CA ARG A 87 10.67 8.84 11.55
C ARG A 87 9.64 8.45 10.50
N ILE A 88 10.00 7.61 9.50
CA ILE A 88 9.02 7.05 8.54
C ILE A 88 7.91 6.29 9.27
N ASN A 89 8.26 5.41 10.20
CA ASN A 89 7.28 4.64 10.97
C ASN A 89 6.29 5.55 11.71
N GLN A 90 6.78 6.62 12.34
CA GLN A 90 5.90 7.57 13.03
C GLN A 90 4.96 8.29 12.06
N LEU A 91 5.47 8.75 10.92
CA LEU A 91 4.67 9.43 9.90
C LEU A 91 3.59 8.50 9.29
N LEU A 92 3.89 7.20 9.13
CA LEU A 92 2.93 6.20 8.71
C LEU A 92 1.82 6.00 9.75
N LEU A 93 2.18 5.90 11.03
CA LEU A 93 1.20 5.80 12.12
C LEU A 93 0.31 7.04 12.20
N ASP A 94 0.88 8.23 11.99
CA ASP A 94 0.12 9.48 11.96
C ASP A 94 -0.94 9.50 10.85
N GLN A 95 -0.73 8.71 9.81
CA GLN A 95 -1.67 8.50 8.69
C GLN A 95 -2.58 7.27 8.86
N GLY A 96 -2.49 6.54 9.98
CA GLY A 96 -3.28 5.33 10.22
C GLY A 96 -2.79 4.08 9.47
N VAL A 97 -1.60 4.15 8.84
CA VAL A 97 -0.99 3.02 8.14
C VAL A 97 -0.32 2.10 9.16
N THR A 98 -0.80 0.87 9.26
CA THR A 98 -0.30 -0.16 10.18
C THR A 98 0.47 -1.26 9.48
N SER A 99 0.43 -1.30 8.15
CA SER A 99 1.21 -2.22 7.32
C SER A 99 1.61 -1.53 6.01
N TRP A 100 2.81 -1.80 5.50
CA TRP A 100 3.28 -1.12 4.31
C TRP A 100 4.38 -1.87 3.56
N CYS A 101 4.58 -1.48 2.30
CA CYS A 101 5.72 -1.88 1.49
C CYS A 101 6.64 -0.67 1.27
N PRO A 102 7.83 -0.62 1.90
CA PRO A 102 8.85 0.35 1.49
C PRO A 102 9.23 0.11 0.04
N THR A 103 9.16 1.17 -0.77
CA THR A 103 9.30 1.08 -2.21
C THR A 103 10.68 1.58 -2.64
N LEU A 104 11.35 0.76 -3.43
CA LEU A 104 12.63 1.05 -4.05
C LEU A 104 12.40 1.25 -5.55
N VAL A 105 12.45 2.50 -5.99
CA VAL A 105 12.33 2.85 -7.41
C VAL A 105 13.56 2.42 -8.21
N THR A 106 13.46 2.46 -9.53
CA THR A 106 14.52 2.10 -10.48
C THR A 106 15.89 2.69 -10.13
N ALA A 107 16.89 1.82 -10.00
CA ALA A 107 18.27 2.12 -9.71
C ALA A 107 19.18 1.05 -10.34
N PRO A 108 20.51 1.26 -10.38
CA PRO A 108 21.48 0.21 -10.75
C PRO A 108 21.32 -1.05 -9.87
N LEU A 109 21.37 -2.23 -10.50
CA LEU A 109 21.10 -3.53 -9.88
C LEU A 109 21.95 -3.83 -8.63
N ASP A 110 23.19 -3.35 -8.59
CA ASP A 110 24.13 -3.57 -7.50
C ASP A 110 23.74 -2.86 -6.19
N LEU A 111 22.90 -1.84 -6.26
CA LEU A 111 22.48 -1.08 -5.08
C LEU A 111 21.32 -1.76 -4.30
N TYR A 112 20.51 -2.58 -4.97
CA TYR A 112 19.30 -3.13 -4.34
C TYR A 112 19.60 -4.05 -3.15
N ARG A 113 20.67 -4.86 -3.24
CA ARG A 113 21.01 -5.81 -2.18
C ARG A 113 21.14 -5.13 -0.82
N VAL A 114 21.90 -4.05 -0.74
CA VAL A 114 22.12 -3.31 0.52
C VAL A 114 20.80 -2.75 1.08
N ALA A 115 19.96 -2.18 0.20
CA ALA A 115 18.68 -1.61 0.61
C ALA A 115 17.68 -2.69 1.06
N ILE A 116 17.59 -3.82 0.34
CA ILE A 116 16.73 -4.96 0.72
C ILE A 116 17.18 -5.54 2.06
N GLU A 117 18.48 -5.75 2.27
CA GLU A 117 19.04 -6.24 3.54
C GLU A 117 18.71 -5.29 4.70
N PHE A 118 18.82 -3.96 4.51
CA PHE A 118 18.43 -2.98 5.51
C PHE A 118 16.95 -3.14 5.89
N VAL A 119 16.04 -3.11 4.90
CA VAL A 119 14.59 -3.24 5.14
C VAL A 119 14.26 -4.55 5.85
N ASN A 120 14.89 -5.66 5.47
CA ASN A 120 14.68 -6.95 6.11
C ASN A 120 15.06 -6.97 7.60
N ARG A 121 16.09 -6.22 8.00
CA ARG A 121 16.43 -6.04 9.42
C ARG A 121 15.36 -5.26 10.21
N GLN A 122 14.61 -4.38 9.53
CA GLN A 122 13.58 -3.53 10.16
C GLN A 122 12.19 -4.19 10.28
N ARG A 123 11.98 -5.38 9.73
CA ARG A 123 10.64 -6.01 9.62
C ARG A 123 9.97 -6.39 10.96
N ARG A 124 10.70 -6.41 12.08
CA ARG A 124 10.22 -6.98 13.35
C ARG A 124 10.40 -6.03 14.54
N VAL A 125 9.90 -4.81 14.42
CA VAL A 125 9.91 -3.86 15.52
C VAL A 125 8.48 -3.75 16.09
N LEU A 126 8.32 -4.04 17.38
CA LEU A 126 7.01 -3.95 18.05
C LEU A 126 6.54 -2.50 18.15
N GLY A 127 5.22 -2.29 17.99
CA GLY A 127 4.63 -0.95 18.08
C GLY A 127 4.86 -0.05 16.87
N THR A 128 5.48 -0.58 15.81
CA THR A 128 5.65 0.12 14.53
C THR A 128 4.76 -0.50 13.44
N PRO A 129 4.52 0.21 12.32
CA PRO A 129 3.84 -0.37 11.18
C PRO A 129 4.56 -1.63 10.69
N HIS A 130 3.80 -2.65 10.37
CA HIS A 130 4.36 -3.90 9.87
C HIS A 130 4.92 -3.71 8.46
N VAL A 131 6.21 -3.99 8.29
CA VAL A 131 6.85 -4.07 6.98
C VAL A 131 6.49 -5.40 6.33
N ILE A 132 5.65 -5.39 5.30
CA ILE A 132 5.23 -6.58 4.55
C ILE A 132 6.45 -7.19 3.84
N GLY A 133 7.25 -6.34 3.25
CA GLY A 133 8.49 -6.60 2.51
C GLY A 133 8.72 -5.47 1.52
N VAL A 134 9.82 -5.53 0.81
CA VAL A 134 10.18 -4.51 -0.18
C VAL A 134 9.24 -4.57 -1.38
N HIS A 135 8.79 -3.40 -1.84
CA HIS A 135 8.26 -3.24 -3.18
C HIS A 135 9.37 -2.73 -4.10
N LEU A 136 9.71 -3.48 -5.14
CA LEU A 136 10.61 -3.02 -6.20
C LEU A 136 9.77 -2.43 -7.33
N GLU A 137 9.84 -1.12 -7.54
CA GLU A 137 9.25 -0.47 -8.70
C GLU A 137 10.30 -0.33 -9.80
N GLY A 138 10.36 -1.33 -10.66
CA GLY A 138 11.44 -1.53 -11.61
C GLY A 138 12.62 -2.34 -11.02
N PRO A 139 13.80 -2.39 -11.70
CA PRO A 139 14.17 -1.63 -12.90
C PRO A 139 13.68 -2.22 -14.24
N PHE A 140 12.93 -3.29 -14.24
CA PHE A 140 12.45 -3.99 -15.42
C PHE A 140 11.16 -3.33 -15.96
N LEU A 141 11.25 -2.04 -16.33
CA LEU A 141 10.11 -1.23 -16.77
C LEU A 141 10.04 -1.17 -18.28
N GLY A 142 8.81 -0.97 -18.80
CA GLY A 142 8.53 -0.90 -20.21
C GLY A 142 8.60 0.52 -20.81
N GLY A 143 7.84 0.72 -21.89
CA GLY A 143 7.89 1.95 -22.68
C GLY A 143 7.36 3.21 -22.00
N ALA A 144 6.62 3.08 -20.90
CA ALA A 144 6.05 4.21 -20.16
C ALA A 144 6.91 4.59 -18.93
N VAL A 145 8.07 5.14 -19.18
CA VAL A 145 9.13 5.40 -18.18
C VAL A 145 8.69 6.29 -17.01
N GLY A 146 7.79 7.27 -17.24
CA GLY A 146 7.36 8.20 -16.20
C GLY A 146 8.53 9.04 -15.64
N ALA A 147 8.64 9.08 -14.31
CA ALA A 147 9.69 9.79 -13.59
C ALA A 147 10.97 8.95 -13.38
N HIS A 148 10.99 7.68 -13.75
CA HIS A 148 12.16 6.82 -13.58
C HIS A 148 13.34 7.26 -14.47
N ARG A 149 14.55 6.98 -14.01
CA ARG A 149 15.77 7.26 -14.78
C ARG A 149 15.93 6.20 -15.86
N SER A 150 15.69 6.58 -17.12
CA SER A 150 15.73 5.66 -18.28
C SER A 150 17.04 4.91 -18.44
N GLN A 151 18.16 5.50 -18.01
CA GLN A 151 19.47 4.86 -18.04
C GLN A 151 19.66 3.69 -17.05
N ASP A 152 18.79 3.59 -16.06
CA ASP A 152 18.81 2.53 -15.04
C ASP A 152 17.73 1.46 -15.31
N ILE A 153 16.91 1.66 -16.36
CA ILE A 153 15.93 0.66 -16.83
C ILE A 153 16.66 -0.40 -17.67
N CYS A 154 16.32 -1.65 -17.48
CA CYS A 154 16.92 -2.76 -18.19
C CYS A 154 15.94 -3.92 -18.43
N ASP A 155 16.32 -4.85 -19.32
CA ASP A 155 15.61 -6.12 -19.49
C ASP A 155 15.71 -6.98 -18.23
N VAL A 156 14.80 -7.95 -18.11
CA VAL A 156 14.79 -8.84 -16.96
C VAL A 156 16.09 -9.64 -16.86
N ASN A 157 16.72 -9.54 -15.71
CA ASN A 157 17.84 -10.36 -15.33
C ASN A 157 17.38 -11.48 -14.38
N THR A 158 16.99 -12.62 -14.94
CA THR A 158 16.45 -13.77 -14.17
C THR A 158 17.44 -14.29 -13.13
N LYS A 159 18.76 -14.28 -13.45
CA LYS A 159 19.79 -14.69 -12.48
C LYS A 159 19.80 -13.75 -11.28
N TRP A 160 19.79 -12.45 -11.52
CA TRP A 160 19.73 -11.44 -10.47
C TRP A 160 18.48 -11.60 -9.61
N LEU A 161 17.30 -11.85 -10.22
CA LEU A 161 16.06 -12.10 -9.49
C LEU A 161 16.19 -13.28 -8.54
N LEU A 162 16.70 -14.42 -9.00
CA LEU A 162 16.88 -15.61 -8.17
C LEU A 162 17.82 -15.38 -6.97
N GLU A 163 18.80 -14.49 -7.12
CA GLU A 163 19.78 -14.17 -6.08
C GLU A 163 19.27 -13.11 -5.07
N HIS A 164 18.26 -12.28 -5.43
CA HIS A 164 17.90 -11.09 -4.65
C HIS A 164 16.41 -10.99 -4.30
N VAL A 165 15.57 -11.98 -4.66
CA VAL A 165 14.12 -11.94 -4.42
C VAL A 165 13.75 -12.13 -2.94
N GLU A 166 14.66 -12.62 -2.11
CA GLU A 166 14.41 -12.80 -0.67
C GLU A 166 14.11 -11.44 0.00
N GLY A 167 12.93 -11.32 0.60
CA GLY A 167 12.46 -10.09 1.23
C GLY A 167 11.71 -9.13 0.29
N VAL A 168 11.65 -9.42 -1.01
CA VAL A 168 10.80 -8.71 -1.97
C VAL A 168 9.39 -9.25 -1.87
N ALA A 169 8.44 -8.41 -1.43
CA ALA A 169 7.04 -8.78 -1.31
C ALA A 169 6.24 -8.45 -2.57
N LEU A 170 6.61 -7.39 -3.26
CA LEU A 170 5.94 -6.89 -4.46
C LEU A 170 6.98 -6.41 -5.49
N MET A 171 6.75 -6.70 -6.76
CA MET A 171 7.55 -6.14 -7.85
C MET A 171 6.65 -5.57 -8.93
N THR A 172 6.90 -4.32 -9.32
CA THR A 172 6.32 -3.69 -10.50
C THR A 172 7.26 -3.85 -11.68
N LEU A 173 6.75 -4.38 -12.80
CA LEU A 173 7.48 -4.55 -14.06
C LEU A 173 6.60 -4.26 -15.27
N GLY A 174 7.21 -3.98 -16.42
CA GLY A 174 6.52 -3.84 -17.71
C GLY A 174 6.26 -5.20 -18.33
N ALA A 175 5.03 -5.44 -18.81
CA ALA A 175 4.67 -6.73 -19.39
C ALA A 175 5.31 -6.98 -20.77
N GLU A 176 5.65 -5.93 -21.51
CA GLU A 176 6.37 -5.98 -22.80
C GLU A 176 7.89 -6.14 -22.66
N VAL A 177 8.43 -6.09 -21.44
CA VAL A 177 9.87 -6.21 -21.21
C VAL A 177 10.34 -7.62 -21.54
N HIS A 178 11.47 -7.73 -22.23
CA HIS A 178 12.04 -9.05 -22.53
C HIS A 178 12.31 -9.85 -21.24
N GLY A 179 11.73 -11.05 -21.17
CA GLY A 179 11.81 -11.91 -19.97
C GLY A 179 10.73 -11.65 -18.91
N ALA A 180 9.76 -10.74 -19.13
CA ALA A 180 8.71 -10.41 -18.14
C ALA A 180 7.91 -11.62 -17.68
N VAL A 181 7.47 -12.48 -18.60
CA VAL A 181 6.72 -13.71 -18.25
C VAL A 181 7.54 -14.65 -17.37
N GLU A 182 8.83 -14.80 -17.65
CA GLU A 182 9.71 -15.64 -16.83
C GLU A 182 9.95 -15.01 -15.45
N ALA A 183 10.12 -13.68 -15.39
CA ALA A 183 10.17 -12.95 -14.12
C ALA A 183 8.91 -13.21 -13.27
N CYS A 184 7.73 -13.14 -13.88
CA CYS A 184 6.46 -13.42 -13.19
C CYS A 184 6.45 -14.83 -12.59
N LYS A 185 6.90 -15.86 -13.33
CA LYS A 185 6.98 -17.24 -12.82
C LYS A 185 7.95 -17.37 -11.66
N VAL A 186 9.16 -16.80 -11.78
CA VAL A 186 10.19 -16.83 -10.73
C VAL A 186 9.66 -16.16 -9.46
N LEU A 187 9.17 -14.93 -9.56
CA LEU A 187 8.65 -14.16 -8.43
C LEU A 187 7.47 -14.87 -7.75
N SER A 188 6.50 -15.35 -8.54
CA SER A 188 5.34 -16.07 -8.02
C SER A 188 5.74 -17.36 -7.28
N SER A 189 6.71 -18.12 -7.81
CA SER A 189 7.22 -19.34 -7.17
C SER A 189 7.90 -19.07 -5.83
N GLN A 190 8.43 -17.88 -5.61
CA GLN A 190 9.06 -17.43 -4.36
C GLN A 190 8.08 -16.72 -3.41
N GLY A 191 6.80 -16.59 -3.80
CA GLY A 191 5.75 -15.97 -3.00
C GLY A 191 5.65 -14.46 -3.13
N SER A 192 6.51 -13.81 -3.93
CA SER A 192 6.39 -12.39 -4.25
C SER A 192 5.18 -12.12 -5.13
N LYS A 193 4.53 -10.98 -4.92
CA LYS A 193 3.44 -10.51 -5.79
C LYS A 193 3.99 -9.71 -6.96
N ILE A 194 3.29 -9.76 -8.09
CA ILE A 194 3.71 -9.07 -9.30
C ILE A 194 2.63 -8.08 -9.70
N SER A 195 3.06 -6.86 -9.98
CA SER A 195 2.25 -5.78 -10.51
C SER A 195 2.75 -5.36 -11.89
N ILE A 196 1.86 -5.14 -12.83
CA ILE A 196 2.19 -4.58 -14.13
C ILE A 196 2.08 -3.06 -14.05
N GLY A 197 3.13 -2.36 -14.40
CA GLY A 197 3.18 -0.89 -14.40
C GLY A 197 4.32 -0.36 -15.26
N HIS A 198 4.33 0.95 -15.53
CA HIS A 198 5.29 1.58 -16.43
C HIS A 198 5.40 0.84 -17.77
N SER A 199 4.24 0.55 -18.39
CA SER A 199 4.11 -0.48 -19.40
C SER A 199 3.15 -0.04 -20.51
N LEU A 200 3.53 -0.32 -21.75
CA LEU A 200 2.71 -0.13 -22.96
C LEU A 200 2.53 -1.46 -23.70
N PRO A 201 2.03 -2.51 -23.04
CA PRO A 201 2.00 -3.85 -23.58
C PRO A 201 0.95 -3.99 -24.66
N THR A 202 1.07 -5.05 -25.46
CA THR A 202 -0.05 -5.66 -26.15
C THR A 202 -0.95 -6.39 -25.17
N ARG A 203 -2.19 -6.69 -25.57
CA ARG A 203 -3.10 -7.50 -24.76
C ARG A 203 -2.53 -8.89 -24.44
N GLU A 204 -1.89 -9.50 -25.43
CA GLU A 204 -1.27 -10.83 -25.28
C GLU A 204 -0.15 -10.82 -24.22
N GLU A 205 0.73 -9.82 -24.22
CA GLU A 205 1.81 -9.66 -23.24
C GLU A 205 1.23 -9.49 -21.82
N PHE A 206 0.19 -8.66 -21.66
CA PHE A 206 -0.50 -8.51 -20.38
C PHE A 206 -1.13 -9.83 -19.90
N GLU A 207 -1.89 -10.52 -20.74
CA GLU A 207 -2.55 -11.80 -20.41
C GLU A 207 -1.53 -12.90 -20.10
N ASN A 208 -0.40 -12.92 -20.78
CA ASN A 208 0.70 -13.86 -20.50
C ASN A 208 1.32 -13.60 -19.12
N CYS A 209 1.55 -12.35 -18.74
CA CYS A 209 2.04 -12.02 -17.39
C CYS A 209 1.01 -12.36 -16.31
N VAL A 210 -0.29 -12.09 -16.52
CA VAL A 210 -1.36 -12.50 -15.59
C VAL A 210 -1.40 -14.01 -15.44
N SER A 211 -1.32 -14.77 -16.53
CA SER A 211 -1.28 -16.25 -16.51
C SER A 211 -0.03 -16.79 -15.81
N ALA A 212 1.06 -16.02 -15.80
CA ALA A 212 2.32 -16.33 -15.13
C ALA A 212 2.36 -15.89 -13.65
N GLY A 213 1.30 -15.25 -13.13
CA GLY A 213 1.16 -14.92 -11.72
C GLY A 213 1.07 -13.42 -11.38
N ALA A 214 1.00 -12.52 -12.37
CA ALA A 214 0.74 -11.11 -12.08
C ALA A 214 -0.70 -10.93 -11.57
N THR A 215 -0.85 -10.22 -10.44
CA THR A 215 -2.14 -10.07 -9.73
C THR A 215 -2.53 -8.64 -9.46
N LEU A 216 -1.70 -7.67 -9.85
CA LEU A 216 -1.91 -6.25 -9.60
C LEU A 216 -1.51 -5.43 -10.83
N VAL A 217 -2.12 -4.26 -10.99
CA VAL A 217 -1.67 -3.19 -11.90
C VAL A 217 -1.35 -1.97 -11.06
N THR A 218 -0.15 -1.40 -11.26
CA THR A 218 0.41 -0.31 -10.46
C THR A 218 -0.20 1.02 -10.89
N HIS A 219 -0.59 1.86 -9.91
CA HIS A 219 -1.08 3.25 -10.05
C HIS A 219 -1.85 3.51 -11.36
N LEU A 220 -2.99 2.82 -11.49
CA LEU A 220 -3.87 2.82 -12.67
C LEU A 220 -3.97 4.20 -13.34
N PHE A 221 -3.90 4.23 -14.67
CA PHE A 221 -3.82 5.39 -15.57
C PHE A 221 -2.47 6.10 -15.64
N ASN A 222 -1.59 5.94 -14.67
CA ASN A 222 -0.30 6.62 -14.64
C ASN A 222 0.77 5.74 -15.31
N ALA A 223 1.56 6.31 -16.21
CA ALA A 223 2.62 5.61 -16.92
C ALA A 223 2.15 4.29 -17.60
N MET A 224 1.02 4.34 -18.34
CA MET A 224 0.46 3.20 -19.06
C MET A 224 -0.45 3.63 -20.22
N SER A 225 -0.81 2.70 -21.09
CA SER A 225 -1.83 2.92 -22.11
C SER A 225 -3.22 3.05 -21.46
N GLY A 226 -3.96 4.08 -21.86
CA GLY A 226 -5.22 4.49 -21.25
C GLY A 226 -6.45 3.70 -21.70
N VAL A 227 -7.63 4.26 -21.39
CA VAL A 227 -8.93 3.78 -21.87
C VAL A 227 -9.23 4.45 -23.19
N HIS A 228 -9.33 3.67 -24.26
CA HIS A 228 -9.72 4.16 -25.58
C HIS A 228 -10.71 3.20 -26.23
N HIS A 229 -11.79 3.74 -26.82
CA HIS A 229 -12.94 2.96 -27.29
C HIS A 229 -12.67 2.04 -28.50
N ARG A 230 -11.60 2.24 -29.25
CA ARG A 230 -11.17 1.39 -30.39
C ARG A 230 -9.83 0.70 -30.16
N GLU A 231 -8.99 1.28 -29.34
CA GLU A 231 -7.63 0.82 -29.05
C GLU A 231 -7.46 0.71 -27.52
N PRO A 232 -8.12 -0.28 -26.89
CA PRO A 232 -8.06 -0.43 -25.44
C PRO A 232 -6.63 -0.75 -25.00
N GLY A 233 -6.18 -0.07 -23.95
CA GLY A 233 -4.85 -0.26 -23.37
C GLY A 233 -4.89 -0.96 -22.02
N LEU A 234 -3.74 -0.98 -21.34
CA LEU A 234 -3.53 -1.63 -20.04
C LEU A 234 -4.58 -1.19 -19.01
N ALA A 235 -4.91 0.10 -18.94
CA ALA A 235 -5.92 0.60 -18.01
C ALA A 235 -7.30 -0.04 -18.26
N THR A 236 -7.70 -0.24 -19.51
CA THR A 236 -8.96 -0.93 -19.85
C THR A 236 -8.92 -2.39 -19.39
N TRP A 237 -7.83 -3.10 -19.67
CA TRP A 237 -7.71 -4.52 -19.31
C TRP A 237 -7.62 -4.71 -17.81
N ALA A 238 -6.95 -3.81 -17.09
CA ALA A 238 -6.92 -3.81 -15.64
C ALA A 238 -8.33 -3.64 -15.03
N LEU A 239 -9.14 -2.73 -15.56
CA LEU A 239 -10.50 -2.49 -15.08
C LEU A 239 -11.45 -3.65 -15.35
N THR A 240 -11.27 -4.38 -16.48
CA THR A 240 -12.19 -5.41 -16.95
C THR A 240 -11.77 -6.85 -16.61
N ASN A 241 -10.56 -7.05 -16.05
CA ASN A 241 -10.08 -8.38 -15.64
C ASN A 241 -10.25 -8.59 -14.13
N ASP A 242 -11.15 -9.48 -13.73
CA ASP A 242 -11.46 -9.77 -12.32
C ASP A 242 -10.33 -10.49 -11.57
N ASN A 243 -9.36 -11.06 -12.27
CA ASN A 243 -8.23 -11.78 -11.67
C ASN A 243 -7.11 -10.84 -11.20
N VAL A 244 -7.15 -9.56 -11.55
CA VAL A 244 -6.15 -8.58 -11.12
C VAL A 244 -6.78 -7.49 -10.26
N PHE A 245 -6.03 -7.01 -9.31
CA PHE A 245 -6.31 -5.78 -8.59
C PHE A 245 -5.75 -4.58 -9.37
N ALA A 246 -6.23 -3.38 -9.07
CA ALA A 246 -5.66 -2.16 -9.62
C ALA A 246 -5.38 -1.18 -8.48
N SER A 247 -4.11 -0.77 -8.31
CA SER A 247 -3.81 0.29 -7.37
C SER A 247 -4.08 1.67 -7.98
N LEU A 248 -4.38 2.64 -7.13
CA LEU A 248 -4.79 3.99 -7.55
C LEU A 248 -4.24 5.03 -6.58
N ILE A 249 -3.69 6.13 -7.12
CA ILE A 249 -3.32 7.33 -6.37
C ILE A 249 -4.52 8.28 -6.41
N ALA A 250 -5.26 8.38 -5.31
CA ALA A 250 -6.48 9.19 -5.23
C ALA A 250 -6.19 10.55 -4.59
N ASP A 251 -5.39 11.38 -5.25
CA ASP A 251 -5.04 12.73 -4.79
C ASP A 251 -5.76 13.86 -5.56
N GLY A 252 -6.59 13.50 -6.55
CA GLY A 252 -7.26 14.45 -7.44
C GLY A 252 -6.35 15.12 -8.48
N VAL A 253 -5.05 14.79 -8.48
CA VAL A 253 -4.04 15.32 -9.42
C VAL A 253 -3.59 14.24 -10.40
N HIS A 254 -3.19 13.06 -9.87
CA HIS A 254 -2.83 11.89 -10.69
C HIS A 254 -4.04 11.33 -11.43
N VAL A 255 -5.20 11.32 -10.76
CA VAL A 255 -6.47 10.85 -11.31
C VAL A 255 -7.57 11.79 -10.87
N SER A 256 -8.37 12.31 -11.81
CA SER A 256 -9.52 13.16 -11.50
C SER A 256 -10.62 12.40 -10.76
N ALA A 257 -11.44 13.12 -10.00
CA ALA A 257 -12.54 12.54 -9.22
C ALA A 257 -13.49 11.69 -10.08
N ASP A 258 -13.86 12.17 -11.27
CA ASP A 258 -14.75 11.43 -12.19
C ASP A 258 -14.15 10.08 -12.63
N VAL A 259 -12.81 10.04 -12.82
CA VAL A 259 -12.10 8.81 -13.22
C VAL A 259 -11.89 7.86 -12.03
N ILE A 260 -11.74 8.41 -10.81
CA ILE A 260 -11.77 7.61 -9.58
C ILE A 260 -13.15 6.95 -9.43
N GLU A 261 -14.24 7.69 -9.56
CA GLU A 261 -15.63 7.16 -9.51
C GLU A 261 -15.84 6.06 -10.55
N LEU A 262 -15.42 6.31 -11.81
CA LEU A 262 -15.47 5.31 -12.87
C LEU A 262 -14.71 4.03 -12.50
N SER A 263 -13.53 4.16 -11.92
CA SER A 263 -12.68 3.03 -11.55
C SER A 263 -13.33 2.16 -10.48
N PHE A 264 -13.86 2.77 -9.43
CA PHE A 264 -14.59 2.05 -8.37
C PHE A 264 -15.90 1.45 -8.87
N SER A 265 -16.59 2.09 -9.82
CA SER A 265 -17.80 1.54 -10.46
C SER A 265 -17.47 0.33 -11.34
N ALA A 266 -16.38 0.37 -12.11
CA ALA A 266 -15.95 -0.72 -12.97
C ALA A 266 -15.34 -1.90 -12.20
N LYS A 267 -14.69 -1.62 -11.05
CA LYS A 267 -13.95 -2.61 -10.27
C LYS A 267 -14.20 -2.46 -8.75
N PRO A 268 -15.44 -2.70 -8.29
CA PRO A 268 -15.86 -2.34 -6.93
C PRO A 268 -15.12 -3.08 -5.81
N ASN A 269 -14.59 -4.29 -6.06
CA ASN A 269 -14.02 -5.17 -5.03
C ASN A 269 -12.49 -5.33 -5.12
N ASN A 270 -11.85 -4.84 -6.16
CA ASN A 270 -10.43 -5.08 -6.43
C ASN A 270 -9.65 -3.78 -6.68
N MET A 271 -10.18 -2.62 -6.26
CA MET A 271 -9.38 -1.38 -6.18
C MET A 271 -8.53 -1.39 -4.92
N VAL A 272 -7.30 -0.87 -5.03
CA VAL A 272 -6.33 -0.71 -3.93
C VAL A 272 -5.91 0.76 -3.88
N LEU A 273 -6.08 1.43 -2.77
CA LEU A 273 -5.49 2.76 -2.60
C LEU A 273 -4.02 2.61 -2.21
N VAL A 274 -3.18 3.38 -2.88
CA VAL A 274 -1.76 3.57 -2.55
C VAL A 274 -1.47 5.05 -2.50
N THR A 275 -0.51 5.44 -1.67
CA THR A 275 -0.09 6.84 -1.66
C THR A 275 0.91 7.13 -2.77
N ASP A 276 1.78 6.19 -3.09
CA ASP A 276 2.97 6.46 -3.92
C ASP A 276 3.74 7.70 -3.42
N ALA A 277 3.75 7.85 -2.08
CA ALA A 277 4.33 9.00 -1.42
C ALA A 277 5.85 9.04 -1.62
N VAL A 278 6.38 10.28 -1.74
CA VAL A 278 7.81 10.56 -1.87
C VAL A 278 8.26 11.58 -0.83
N ALA A 279 9.57 11.73 -0.64
CA ALA A 279 10.15 12.72 0.28
C ALA A 279 10.07 14.14 -0.30
N TRP A 280 8.87 14.64 -0.55
CA TRP A 280 8.64 15.89 -1.27
C TRP A 280 9.18 17.12 -0.56
N ARG A 281 9.26 17.13 0.78
CA ARG A 281 9.89 18.22 1.55
C ARG A 281 11.41 18.21 1.45
N ALA A 282 12.01 17.03 1.30
CA ALA A 282 13.44 16.91 1.01
C ALA A 282 13.78 17.27 -0.44
N GLY A 283 12.77 17.37 -1.30
CA GLY A 283 12.96 17.69 -2.71
C GLY A 283 13.63 16.55 -3.50
N ALA A 284 13.46 15.30 -3.04
CA ALA A 284 14.09 14.15 -3.65
C ALA A 284 13.17 12.91 -3.62
N ALA A 285 13.28 12.06 -4.64
CA ALA A 285 12.79 10.70 -4.69
C ALA A 285 13.96 9.81 -5.14
N GLY A 286 14.62 9.15 -4.19
CA GLY A 286 15.90 8.51 -4.43
C GLY A 286 16.95 9.50 -4.97
N LYS A 287 17.45 9.25 -6.19
CA LYS A 287 18.43 10.14 -6.87
C LYS A 287 17.78 11.23 -7.75
N ILE A 288 16.44 11.34 -7.75
CA ILE A 288 15.70 12.23 -8.62
C ILE A 288 15.33 13.51 -7.83
N ARG A 289 15.58 14.68 -8.40
CA ARG A 289 15.13 15.96 -7.82
C ARG A 289 13.68 16.21 -8.18
N ILE A 290 12.90 16.56 -7.18
CA ILE A 290 11.47 16.87 -7.30
C ILE A 290 11.16 18.20 -6.63
N SER A 291 10.06 18.82 -7.02
CA SER A 291 9.51 20.02 -6.36
C SER A 291 8.00 19.90 -6.31
N LEU A 292 7.41 20.31 -5.17
CA LEU A 292 5.95 20.36 -5.05
C LEU A 292 5.41 21.52 -5.88
N ARG A 293 4.59 21.22 -6.88
CA ARG A 293 3.91 22.19 -7.76
C ARG A 293 2.50 21.69 -8.07
N ASP A 294 1.53 22.60 -8.02
CA ASP A 294 0.12 22.31 -8.33
C ASP A 294 -0.41 21.06 -7.60
N GLY A 295 -0.11 20.98 -6.29
CA GLY A 295 -0.59 19.91 -5.42
C GLY A 295 0.15 18.56 -5.48
N ALA A 296 1.14 18.41 -6.38
CA ALA A 296 1.89 17.15 -6.49
C ALA A 296 3.40 17.38 -6.72
N PRO A 297 4.25 16.42 -6.30
CA PRO A 297 5.68 16.40 -6.63
C PRO A 297 5.90 16.23 -8.13
N ARG A 298 6.81 17.03 -8.69
CA ARG A 298 7.11 17.01 -10.13
C ARG A 298 8.60 17.14 -10.40
N LEU A 299 9.02 16.55 -11.51
CA LEU A 299 10.32 16.80 -12.12
C LEU A 299 10.37 18.24 -12.68
N GLU A 300 11.56 18.71 -13.03
CA GLU A 300 11.76 20.03 -13.63
C GLU A 300 10.95 20.23 -14.92
N ASN A 301 10.82 19.17 -15.73
CA ASN A 301 10.05 19.15 -16.99
C ASN A 301 8.52 19.05 -16.77
N GLY A 302 8.03 19.01 -15.54
CA GLY A 302 6.61 18.95 -15.20
C GLY A 302 6.04 17.56 -15.02
N THR A 303 6.78 16.48 -15.29
CA THR A 303 6.34 15.09 -15.09
C THR A 303 6.03 14.85 -13.60
N LEU A 304 4.90 14.23 -13.31
CA LEU A 304 4.54 13.79 -11.95
C LEU A 304 5.57 12.75 -11.47
N ALA A 305 5.96 12.82 -10.21
CA ALA A 305 7.00 11.98 -9.63
C ALA A 305 6.61 11.58 -8.21
N GLY A 306 5.69 10.62 -8.12
CA GLY A 306 5.04 10.23 -6.88
C GLY A 306 4.12 11.31 -6.32
N SER A 307 3.59 11.10 -5.14
CA SER A 307 2.61 11.98 -4.52
C SER A 307 3.07 12.57 -3.18
N ALA A 308 2.29 13.54 -2.69
CA ALA A 308 2.37 14.06 -1.32
C ALA A 308 1.11 13.71 -0.50
N VAL A 309 0.21 12.90 -1.06
CA VAL A 309 -1.07 12.54 -0.45
C VAL A 309 -0.85 11.57 0.72
N THR A 310 -1.62 11.75 1.77
CA THR A 310 -1.73 10.80 2.86
C THR A 310 -2.88 9.81 2.61
N MET A 311 -2.86 8.64 3.24
CA MET A 311 -3.94 7.66 3.07
C MET A 311 -5.31 8.22 3.49
N PRO A 312 -5.47 8.97 4.61
CA PRO A 312 -6.74 9.62 4.94
C PRO A 312 -7.21 10.63 3.89
N GLU A 313 -6.29 11.42 3.31
CA GLU A 313 -6.63 12.37 2.24
C GLU A 313 -7.08 11.65 0.97
N ALA A 314 -6.43 10.54 0.60
CA ALA A 314 -6.86 9.71 -0.53
C ALA A 314 -8.27 9.14 -0.32
N ILE A 315 -8.57 8.64 0.88
CA ILE A 315 -9.92 8.19 1.25
C ILE A 315 -10.92 9.35 1.16
N LYS A 316 -10.54 10.53 1.65
CA LYS A 316 -11.39 11.73 1.63
C LYS A 316 -11.71 12.17 0.19
N VAL A 317 -10.74 12.17 -0.70
CA VAL A 317 -10.96 12.45 -2.14
C VAL A 317 -11.95 11.43 -2.75
N CYS A 318 -11.77 10.14 -2.45
CA CYS A 318 -12.70 9.10 -2.91
C CYS A 318 -14.14 9.37 -2.45
N VAL A 319 -14.34 9.72 -1.17
CA VAL A 319 -15.67 9.90 -0.59
C VAL A 319 -16.31 11.22 -0.97
N GLU A 320 -15.59 12.34 -0.80
CA GLU A 320 -16.14 13.68 -0.91
C GLU A 320 -16.19 14.20 -2.36
N GLN A 321 -15.25 13.76 -3.20
CA GLN A 321 -15.15 14.26 -4.57
C GLN A 321 -15.55 13.22 -5.62
N ALA A 322 -15.16 11.95 -5.42
CA ALA A 322 -15.47 10.88 -6.36
C ALA A 322 -16.71 10.04 -5.98
N HIS A 323 -17.47 10.44 -4.94
CA HIS A 323 -18.73 9.82 -4.51
C HIS A 323 -18.64 8.31 -4.24
N VAL A 324 -17.45 7.81 -3.93
CA VAL A 324 -17.24 6.42 -3.52
C VAL A 324 -17.79 6.21 -2.11
N ALA A 325 -18.54 5.14 -1.89
CA ALA A 325 -19.05 4.82 -0.55
C ALA A 325 -17.88 4.64 0.45
N LEU A 326 -17.99 5.26 1.63
CA LEU A 326 -16.94 5.23 2.65
C LEU A 326 -16.45 3.79 2.99
N PRO A 327 -17.32 2.78 3.20
CA PRO A 327 -16.86 1.43 3.43
C PRO A 327 -16.00 0.88 2.29
N GLN A 328 -16.33 1.21 1.04
CA GLN A 328 -15.60 0.77 -0.14
C GLN A 328 -14.22 1.43 -0.23
N ALA A 329 -14.11 2.74 0.05
CA ALA A 329 -12.84 3.45 0.12
C ALA A 329 -11.94 2.89 1.25
N LEU A 330 -12.51 2.61 2.43
CA LEU A 330 -11.80 1.98 3.55
C LEU A 330 -11.33 0.56 3.22
N GLN A 331 -12.15 -0.23 2.50
CA GLN A 331 -11.74 -1.55 2.02
C GLN A 331 -10.58 -1.47 1.02
N ALA A 332 -10.60 -0.49 0.13
CA ALA A 332 -9.51 -0.26 -0.83
C ALA A 332 -8.19 0.17 -0.14
N ALA A 333 -8.27 0.75 1.07
CA ALA A 333 -7.12 1.13 1.88
C ALA A 333 -6.69 0.05 2.90
N SER A 334 -7.44 -1.05 3.06
CA SER A 334 -7.17 -2.05 4.10
C SER A 334 -7.31 -3.50 3.63
N SER A 335 -8.52 -4.00 3.43
CA SER A 335 -8.77 -5.40 3.11
C SER A 335 -8.32 -5.80 1.71
N ASN A 336 -8.48 -4.94 0.71
CA ASN A 336 -8.07 -5.25 -0.66
C ASN A 336 -6.55 -5.36 -0.80
N PRO A 337 -5.73 -4.39 -0.32
CA PRO A 337 -4.26 -4.56 -0.34
C PRO A 337 -3.80 -5.74 0.51
N ALA A 338 -4.43 -6.03 1.66
CA ALA A 338 -4.12 -7.22 2.45
C ALA A 338 -4.43 -8.51 1.67
N LYS A 339 -5.56 -8.56 0.96
CA LYS A 339 -5.97 -9.71 0.13
C LYS A 339 -5.00 -9.97 -1.01
N VAL A 340 -4.63 -8.95 -1.79
CA VAL A 340 -3.70 -9.12 -2.92
C VAL A 340 -2.32 -9.57 -2.45
N MET A 341 -1.88 -9.08 -1.28
CA MET A 341 -0.61 -9.49 -0.69
C MET A 341 -0.67 -10.86 0.01
N GLY A 342 -1.87 -11.44 0.17
CA GLY A 342 -2.05 -12.72 0.87
C GLY A 342 -1.83 -12.64 2.38
N LEU A 343 -2.06 -11.48 3.00
CA LEU A 343 -1.96 -11.29 4.43
C LEU A 343 -3.18 -11.93 5.12
N ALA A 344 -2.95 -13.03 5.85
CA ALA A 344 -4.03 -13.86 6.39
C ALA A 344 -4.52 -13.40 7.79
N ASP A 345 -3.93 -12.36 8.37
CA ASP A 345 -4.19 -11.99 9.77
C ASP A 345 -4.41 -10.49 9.99
N ARG A 346 -4.65 -9.69 8.94
CA ARG A 346 -4.87 -8.24 9.01
C ARG A 346 -5.71 -7.73 7.84
N GLY A 347 -6.02 -6.44 7.83
CA GLY A 347 -6.84 -5.78 6.79
C GLY A 347 -8.34 -5.87 7.03
N VAL A 348 -8.80 -6.65 8.00
CA VAL A 348 -10.20 -6.71 8.46
C VAL A 348 -10.26 -6.83 9.99
N LEU A 349 -11.35 -6.36 10.59
CA LEU A 349 -11.63 -6.59 12.01
C LEU A 349 -12.38 -7.92 12.16
N GLN A 350 -11.64 -8.97 12.51
CA GLN A 350 -12.15 -10.33 12.62
C GLN A 350 -11.50 -11.07 13.79
N VAL A 351 -12.23 -11.95 14.44
CA VAL A 351 -11.71 -12.80 15.53
C VAL A 351 -10.51 -13.62 15.04
N GLY A 352 -9.43 -13.61 15.81
CA GLY A 352 -8.16 -14.24 15.50
C GLY A 352 -7.16 -13.37 14.75
N TYR A 353 -7.59 -12.26 14.13
CA TYR A 353 -6.74 -11.31 13.41
C TYR A 353 -6.01 -10.38 14.37
N LEU A 354 -4.91 -9.79 13.92
CA LEU A 354 -4.22 -8.74 14.65
C LEU A 354 -5.16 -7.56 14.89
N ALA A 355 -5.07 -6.98 16.06
CA ALA A 355 -5.84 -5.80 16.43
C ALA A 355 -5.15 -4.53 15.93
N ASP A 356 -4.92 -4.46 14.61
CA ASP A 356 -4.44 -3.28 13.90
C ASP A 356 -5.65 -2.46 13.50
N ILE A 357 -5.87 -1.33 14.19
CA ILE A 357 -7.11 -0.54 14.12
C ILE A 357 -6.76 0.93 13.91
N VAL A 358 -7.50 1.60 13.04
CA VAL A 358 -7.51 3.05 12.92
C VAL A 358 -8.84 3.61 13.41
N GLY A 359 -8.78 4.65 14.22
CA GLY A 359 -9.93 5.44 14.65
C GLY A 359 -9.96 6.76 13.91
N LEU A 360 -11.03 7.00 13.16
CA LEU A 360 -11.23 8.19 12.34
C LEU A 360 -12.27 9.12 12.99
N THR A 361 -12.04 10.40 12.87
CA THR A 361 -13.01 11.45 13.18
C THR A 361 -14.05 11.56 12.06
N ASN A 362 -15.11 12.35 12.27
CA ASN A 362 -16.17 12.53 11.28
C ASN A 362 -15.67 13.20 9.97
N ASP A 363 -14.58 13.96 10.03
CA ASP A 363 -13.92 14.57 8.88
C ASP A 363 -12.83 13.65 8.26
N LEU A 364 -12.83 12.38 8.64
CA LEU A 364 -11.92 11.32 8.19
C LEU A 364 -10.45 11.53 8.59
N SER A 365 -10.16 12.42 9.52
CA SER A 365 -8.83 12.56 10.10
C SER A 365 -8.53 11.42 11.08
N VAL A 366 -7.24 11.04 11.22
CA VAL A 366 -6.84 10.00 12.17
C VAL A 366 -6.85 10.55 13.59
N GLY A 367 -7.69 9.99 14.44
CA GLY A 367 -7.81 10.35 15.88
C GLY A 367 -7.05 9.40 16.80
N ALA A 368 -6.89 8.13 16.41
CA ALA A 368 -6.14 7.11 17.17
C ALA A 368 -5.69 5.97 16.26
N VAL A 369 -4.61 5.30 16.65
CA VAL A 369 -4.11 4.10 15.97
C VAL A 369 -3.72 3.06 17.00
N TRP A 370 -4.11 1.83 16.76
CA TRP A 370 -3.67 0.66 17.54
C TRP A 370 -2.92 -0.30 16.62
N VAL A 371 -1.76 -0.75 17.07
CA VAL A 371 -0.97 -1.81 16.44
C VAL A 371 -0.95 -2.99 17.40
N SER A 372 -1.42 -4.15 16.96
CA SER A 372 -1.58 -5.33 17.81
C SER A 372 -2.30 -5.02 19.13
N GLY A 373 -3.33 -4.18 19.08
CA GLY A 373 -4.15 -3.77 20.22
C GLY A 373 -3.52 -2.76 21.18
N GLN A 374 -2.27 -2.41 20.98
CA GLN A 374 -1.61 -1.35 21.74
C GLN A 374 -1.84 -0.01 21.05
N ARG A 375 -2.38 0.97 21.78
CA ARG A 375 -2.54 2.32 21.25
C ARG A 375 -1.17 2.98 21.08
N VAL A 376 -0.86 3.39 19.85
CA VAL A 376 0.43 3.99 19.46
C VAL A 376 0.30 5.45 19.03
N ARG A 377 -0.94 5.91 18.84
CA ARG A 377 -1.30 7.29 18.53
C ARG A 377 -2.63 7.68 19.18
#